data_0e2b7b31eac6e0feb27be877c1375283
#
_entry.id   0e2b7b31eac6e0feb27be877c1375283
#
_cell.length_a   1.000
_cell.length_b   1.000
_cell.length_c   1.000
_cell.angle_alpha   90.00
_cell.angle_beta   90.00
_cell.angle_gamma   90.00
#
_symmetry.space_group_name_H-M   'P 1'
#
loop_
_entity.id
_entity.type
_entity.pdbx_description
1 polymer ?
#
loop_
_entity_poly.entity_id
_entity_poly.type
_entity_poly.pdbx_seq_one_letter_code
_entity_poly.pdbx_strand_id
1 'polypeptide(L)'
;TTGILSMAIVAPTMAFATESNAMENNADLNINLEKKSIVLGSTSKVSVKFKEKPDADSITLKYKCYDMPLDTTLNYNQSTESYEGTINYNKDPEYLNVWELQGITINSKNNPKTLNKQELEKMGLNLKDYNVTQECIIEDITSRKDVNKYLRKTSAPITELTGSDRYETAVKISKEGWKNGSDKVVIINGDVSIDGIISTPLATTYNAPILLVEKNNVPNSVKSELKRLNPRDVIIIGDENAISKTTANQIKSTVNASQTRLKGSNRYETSLLIAKEIDKNHDVEKVYITNANGGEVDALTIAAKAGQDKQPIILTDKNSITDNTYKWLKSEDLQNAYFIGGPQMISTNVINKVNDITKDNVTNNRVYGADRHETNANVIKKFYTDDELEAVLVAKSDVLVDALAAGPLAANLKSPILITPKTYVSAYHK
;
A
#
# COMPACT_ATOMS: atom_id res chain seq x y z
N THR A 1 -24.79 -5.11 13.40
CA THR A 1 -24.08 -6.23 12.75
C THR A 1 -22.78 -5.69 12.15
N THR A 2 -21.72 -5.79 12.91
CA THR A 2 -20.36 -5.42 12.50
C THR A 2 -19.81 -6.44 11.52
N GLY A 3 -19.46 -6.00 10.32
CA GLY A 3 -18.79 -6.82 9.31
C GLY A 3 -17.36 -6.32 9.07
N ILE A 4 -16.40 -7.22 8.97
CA ILE A 4 -15.06 -6.90 8.49
C ILE A 4 -15.08 -7.06 6.98
N LEU A 5 -14.86 -5.95 6.25
CA LEU A 5 -14.67 -5.95 4.81
C LEU A 5 -13.17 -6.05 4.56
N SER A 6 -12.68 -7.19 4.08
CA SER A 6 -11.29 -7.34 3.68
C SER A 6 -11.19 -7.44 2.17
N MET A 7 -10.41 -6.56 1.57
CA MET A 7 -9.89 -6.74 0.21
C MET A 7 -8.72 -7.74 0.29
N ALA A 8 -8.99 -8.97 0.70
CA ALA A 8 -7.99 -10.01 0.72
C ALA A 8 -7.75 -10.52 -0.70
N ILE A 9 -6.54 -10.39 -1.20
CA ILE A 9 -6.11 -11.14 -2.38
C ILE A 9 -5.71 -12.52 -1.88
N VAL A 10 -6.58 -13.50 -2.10
CA VAL A 10 -6.16 -14.89 -2.07
C VAL A 10 -5.39 -15.13 -3.36
N ALA A 11 -4.06 -15.23 -3.27
CA ALA A 11 -3.29 -15.83 -4.34
C ALA A 11 -3.78 -17.27 -4.51
N PRO A 12 -3.92 -17.79 -5.75
CA PRO A 12 -4.18 -19.20 -5.93
C PRO A 12 -3.06 -19.98 -5.25
N THR A 13 -3.42 -20.84 -4.32
CA THR A 13 -2.52 -21.87 -3.81
C THR A 13 -2.15 -22.75 -4.99
N MET A 14 -1.02 -22.46 -5.64
CA MET A 14 -0.36 -23.48 -6.41
C MET A 14 0.19 -24.48 -5.41
N ALA A 15 -0.47 -25.61 -5.29
CA ALA A 15 0.10 -26.80 -4.69
C ALA A 15 1.30 -27.18 -5.58
N PHE A 16 2.49 -26.80 -5.14
CA PHE A 16 3.69 -27.36 -5.72
C PHE A 16 3.82 -28.77 -5.20
N ALA A 17 3.54 -29.71 -6.10
CA ALA A 17 3.94 -31.09 -5.90
C ALA A 17 5.45 -31.10 -5.61
N THR A 18 5.81 -31.73 -4.50
CA THR A 18 7.19 -32.08 -4.20
C THR A 18 7.61 -33.23 -5.13
N GLU A 19 8.03 -32.90 -6.34
CA GLU A 19 8.85 -33.81 -7.13
C GLU A 19 10.30 -33.36 -7.01
N SER A 20 11.06 -34.11 -6.22
CA SER A 20 12.51 -34.09 -6.23
C SER A 20 13.02 -34.69 -7.53
N ASN A 21 13.07 -33.90 -8.59
CA ASN A 21 13.90 -34.23 -9.73
C ASN A 21 15.30 -33.69 -9.43
N ALA A 22 16.17 -34.59 -8.99
CA ALA A 22 17.61 -34.38 -9.02
C ALA A 22 18.03 -34.23 -10.50
N MET A 23 18.00 -33.02 -11.04
CA MET A 23 18.80 -32.67 -12.20
C MET A 23 20.25 -32.68 -11.71
N GLU A 24 21.09 -33.55 -12.29
CA GLU A 24 22.55 -33.47 -12.20
C GLU A 24 22.95 -32.09 -12.78
N ASN A 25 23.07 -31.12 -11.88
CA ASN A 25 23.62 -29.81 -12.22
C ASN A 25 25.12 -29.94 -12.39
N ASN A 26 25.63 -29.72 -13.59
CA ASN A 26 27.05 -29.59 -13.92
C ASN A 26 27.64 -28.26 -13.37
N ALA A 27 27.08 -27.71 -12.33
CA ALA A 27 27.52 -26.48 -11.70
C ALA A 27 28.77 -26.75 -10.84
N ASP A 28 29.74 -25.83 -10.87
CA ASP A 28 30.95 -25.89 -10.03
C ASP A 28 30.64 -25.74 -8.52
N LEU A 29 29.40 -25.45 -8.19
CA LEU A 29 28.91 -25.19 -6.84
C LEU A 29 27.43 -25.59 -6.75
N ASN A 30 27.05 -26.29 -5.69
CA ASN A 30 25.67 -26.67 -5.39
C ASN A 30 25.27 -26.12 -4.01
N ILE A 31 24.12 -25.47 -3.94
CA ILE A 31 23.51 -24.95 -2.71
C ILE A 31 22.21 -25.72 -2.46
N ASN A 32 22.06 -26.29 -1.29
CA ASN A 32 20.84 -26.95 -0.86
C ASN A 32 20.22 -26.20 0.31
N LEU A 33 19.00 -25.70 0.13
CA LEU A 33 18.19 -25.03 1.14
C LEU A 33 17.09 -25.99 1.60
N GLU A 34 17.03 -26.26 2.91
CA GLU A 34 15.96 -27.09 3.49
C GLU A 34 14.58 -26.49 3.25
N LYS A 35 14.49 -25.15 3.34
CA LYS A 35 13.23 -24.43 3.14
C LYS A 35 13.47 -23.22 2.26
N LYS A 36 12.61 -23.06 1.24
CA LYS A 36 12.56 -21.87 0.38
C LYS A 36 11.43 -20.92 0.79
N SER A 37 10.57 -21.34 1.70
CA SER A 37 9.54 -20.54 2.35
C SER A 37 9.65 -20.71 3.86
N ILE A 38 9.67 -19.59 4.58
CA ILE A 38 9.94 -19.54 6.03
C ILE A 38 9.06 -18.49 6.69
N VAL A 39 8.93 -18.58 8.00
CA VAL A 39 8.25 -17.55 8.82
C VAL A 39 9.26 -16.79 9.67
N LEU A 40 8.89 -15.57 10.08
CA LEU A 40 9.72 -14.74 10.95
C LEU A 40 10.09 -15.53 12.23
N GLY A 41 11.38 -15.48 12.60
CA GLY A 41 11.90 -16.19 13.74
C GLY A 41 12.17 -17.68 13.50
N SER A 42 11.87 -18.20 12.31
CA SER A 42 12.22 -19.58 11.95
C SER A 42 13.67 -19.72 11.50
N THR A 43 14.09 -20.96 11.38
CA THR A 43 15.40 -21.34 10.90
C THR A 43 15.30 -22.26 9.69
N SER A 44 16.27 -22.22 8.79
CA SER A 44 16.42 -23.15 7.67
C SER A 44 17.84 -23.66 7.61
N LYS A 45 18.00 -24.97 7.53
CA LYS A 45 19.32 -25.57 7.28
C LYS A 45 19.74 -25.28 5.85
N VAL A 46 21.02 -25.06 5.66
CA VAL A 46 21.63 -24.86 4.36
C VAL A 46 22.95 -25.59 4.26
N SER A 47 23.20 -26.16 3.10
CA SER A 47 24.50 -26.74 2.78
C SER A 47 25.00 -26.25 1.43
N VAL A 48 26.31 -26.08 1.31
CA VAL A 48 26.99 -25.64 0.10
C VAL A 48 28.14 -26.61 -0.20
N LYS A 49 28.09 -27.23 -1.38
CA LYS A 49 29.14 -28.15 -1.84
C LYS A 49 29.78 -27.56 -3.10
N PHE A 50 31.09 -27.38 -3.03
CA PHE A 50 31.92 -26.99 -4.17
C PHE A 50 32.43 -28.26 -4.89
N LYS A 51 32.56 -28.20 -6.19
CA LYS A 51 33.17 -29.25 -7.00
C LYS A 51 34.64 -29.45 -6.59
N GLU A 52 35.34 -28.34 -6.37
CA GLU A 52 36.68 -28.35 -5.76
C GLU A 52 36.60 -27.55 -4.47
N LYS A 53 36.91 -28.21 -3.33
CA LYS A 53 36.86 -27.58 -2.02
C LYS A 53 37.83 -26.39 -1.95
N PRO A 54 37.34 -25.17 -1.64
CA PRO A 54 38.23 -24.03 -1.40
C PRO A 54 39.06 -24.26 -0.11
N ASP A 55 40.24 -23.62 -0.06
CA ASP A 55 41.09 -23.63 1.13
C ASP A 55 40.54 -22.70 2.21
N ALA A 56 39.42 -23.13 2.81
CA ALA A 56 38.76 -22.40 3.89
C ALA A 56 38.02 -23.39 4.81
N ASP A 57 37.98 -23.06 6.10
CA ASP A 57 37.25 -23.83 7.12
C ASP A 57 35.74 -23.40 7.17
N SER A 58 35.42 -22.23 6.67
CA SER A 58 34.05 -21.72 6.62
C SER A 58 33.79 -20.83 5.40
N ILE A 59 32.52 -20.66 5.09
CA ILE A 59 32.05 -19.69 4.10
C ILE A 59 30.92 -18.87 4.71
N THR A 60 30.65 -17.68 4.17
CA THR A 60 29.52 -16.86 4.58
C THR A 60 28.59 -16.64 3.40
N LEU A 61 27.35 -17.11 3.52
CA LEU A 61 26.28 -16.75 2.60
C LEU A 61 25.79 -15.34 2.91
N LYS A 62 25.67 -14.52 1.88
CA LYS A 62 25.19 -13.15 1.97
C LYS A 62 23.83 -13.05 1.32
N TYR A 63 22.81 -12.88 2.12
CA TYR A 63 21.46 -12.56 1.67
C TYR A 63 21.16 -11.09 1.90
N LYS A 64 20.25 -10.55 1.10
CA LYS A 64 19.74 -9.20 1.26
C LYS A 64 18.25 -9.18 0.96
N CYS A 65 17.50 -8.48 1.81
CA CYS A 65 16.12 -8.09 1.53
C CYS A 65 16.06 -6.57 1.61
N TYR A 66 15.86 -5.90 0.48
CA TYR A 66 16.08 -4.44 0.33
C TYR A 66 17.48 -4.03 0.81
N ASP A 67 17.57 -3.20 1.83
CA ASP A 67 18.83 -2.73 2.40
C ASP A 67 19.28 -3.51 3.66
N MET A 68 18.48 -4.51 4.09
CA MET A 68 18.83 -5.35 5.23
C MET A 68 19.70 -6.53 4.82
N PRO A 69 20.94 -6.62 5.30
CA PRO A 69 21.77 -7.78 5.10
C PRO A 69 21.42 -8.91 6.08
N LEU A 70 21.51 -10.14 5.61
CA LEU A 70 21.46 -11.35 6.43
C LEU A 70 22.62 -12.24 6.05
N ASP A 71 23.68 -12.21 6.85
CA ASP A 71 24.90 -12.99 6.64
C ASP A 71 24.85 -14.24 7.51
N THR A 72 25.14 -15.40 6.92
CA THR A 72 25.15 -16.69 7.62
C THR A 72 26.46 -17.41 7.35
N THR A 73 27.18 -17.73 8.41
CA THR A 73 28.43 -18.50 8.30
C THR A 73 28.17 -20.00 8.37
N LEU A 74 28.69 -20.74 7.41
CA LEU A 74 28.62 -22.18 7.29
C LEU A 74 30.00 -22.76 7.54
N ASN A 75 30.10 -23.82 8.33
CA ASN A 75 31.35 -24.49 8.64
C ASN A 75 31.50 -25.77 7.82
N TYR A 76 32.76 -26.11 7.49
CA TYR A 76 33.01 -27.32 6.72
C TYR A 76 32.77 -28.58 7.53
N ASN A 77 31.95 -29.48 6.99
CA ASN A 77 31.69 -30.81 7.55
C ASN A 77 32.42 -31.87 6.71
N GLN A 78 33.40 -32.52 7.30
CA GLN A 78 34.21 -33.54 6.61
C GLN A 78 33.41 -34.78 6.20
N SER A 79 32.37 -35.15 6.97
CA SER A 79 31.58 -36.35 6.69
C SER A 79 30.65 -36.19 5.49
N THR A 80 30.16 -34.98 5.22
CA THR A 80 29.31 -34.66 4.08
C THR A 80 30.04 -33.99 2.92
N GLU A 81 31.30 -33.62 3.15
CA GLU A 81 32.14 -32.85 2.23
C GLU A 81 31.46 -31.54 1.78
N SER A 82 30.76 -30.88 2.70
CA SER A 82 30.02 -29.65 2.43
C SER A 82 30.17 -28.64 3.54
N TYR A 83 29.90 -27.34 3.23
CA TYR A 83 29.76 -26.30 4.24
C TYR A 83 28.33 -26.28 4.73
N GLU A 84 28.11 -26.41 6.02
CA GLU A 84 26.76 -26.54 6.61
C GLU A 84 26.52 -25.52 7.71
N GLY A 85 25.29 -25.10 7.83
CA GLY A 85 24.84 -24.16 8.86
C GLY A 85 23.33 -23.93 8.84
N THR A 86 22.92 -22.95 9.63
CA THR A 86 21.52 -22.61 9.80
C THR A 86 21.34 -21.12 9.58
N ILE A 87 20.44 -20.75 8.67
CA ILE A 87 20.04 -19.37 8.47
C ILE A 87 18.96 -19.07 9.50
N ASN A 88 19.14 -17.98 10.26
CA ASN A 88 18.17 -17.49 11.24
C ASN A 88 17.45 -16.27 10.68
N TYR A 89 16.19 -16.41 10.37
CA TYR A 89 15.33 -15.35 9.82
C TYR A 89 14.66 -14.57 10.96
N ASN A 90 15.48 -13.87 11.75
CA ASN A 90 15.05 -13.08 12.90
C ASN A 90 14.93 -11.58 12.59
N LYS A 91 15.18 -11.17 11.35
CA LYS A 91 15.00 -9.80 10.87
C LYS A 91 13.69 -9.72 10.12
N ASP A 92 12.87 -8.72 10.47
CA ASP A 92 11.62 -8.42 9.78
C ASP A 92 11.90 -7.40 8.66
N PRO A 93 11.95 -7.84 7.40
CA PRO A 93 12.06 -6.92 6.28
C PRO A 93 10.70 -6.26 6.06
N GLU A 94 10.60 -4.98 6.39
CA GLU A 94 9.33 -4.20 6.38
C GLU A 94 8.56 -4.23 5.04
N TYR A 95 9.16 -4.67 3.93
CA TYR A 95 8.60 -4.42 2.60
C TYR A 95 8.49 -5.60 1.63
N LEU A 96 9.40 -6.53 1.60
CA LEU A 96 9.34 -7.73 0.76
C LEU A 96 9.90 -8.91 1.50
N ASN A 97 9.19 -9.97 1.39
CA ASN A 97 9.50 -11.21 2.07
C ASN A 97 10.44 -12.10 1.25
N VAL A 98 11.28 -11.52 0.40
CA VAL A 98 12.21 -12.29 -0.41
C VAL A 98 13.65 -11.90 -0.04
N TRP A 99 14.34 -12.84 0.57
CA TRP A 99 15.77 -12.77 0.80
C TRP A 99 16.49 -13.26 -0.44
N GLU A 100 17.16 -12.36 -1.14
CA GLU A 100 17.93 -12.67 -2.34
C GLU A 100 19.38 -13.00 -2.00
N LEU A 101 19.91 -14.09 -2.54
CA LEU A 101 21.32 -14.41 -2.46
C LEU A 101 22.15 -13.38 -3.23
N GLN A 102 23.04 -12.67 -2.53
CA GLN A 102 23.90 -11.63 -3.09
C GLN A 102 25.32 -12.13 -3.41
N GLY A 103 25.78 -13.14 -2.69
CA GLY A 103 27.13 -13.68 -2.84
C GLY A 103 27.52 -14.69 -1.77
N ILE A 104 28.71 -15.23 -1.93
CA ILE A 104 29.34 -16.17 -0.98
C ILE A 104 30.74 -15.67 -0.68
N THR A 105 31.05 -15.43 0.57
CA THR A 105 32.42 -15.14 1.01
C THR A 105 33.11 -16.42 1.47
N ILE A 106 34.22 -16.76 0.85
CA ILE A 106 35.10 -17.86 1.25
C ILE A 106 36.07 -17.31 2.31
N ASN A 107 35.93 -17.78 3.56
CA ASN A 107 36.66 -17.25 4.71
C ASN A 107 38.02 -17.96 4.86
N SER A 108 38.94 -17.72 3.92
CA SER A 108 40.30 -18.25 3.98
C SER A 108 41.16 -17.37 4.90
N LYS A 109 42.05 -18.00 5.67
CA LYS A 109 42.87 -17.32 6.71
C LYS A 109 43.74 -16.19 6.15
N ASN A 110 44.21 -16.32 4.91
CA ASN A 110 45.19 -15.39 4.34
C ASN A 110 44.58 -14.45 3.27
N ASN A 111 43.46 -14.79 2.69
CA ASN A 111 42.84 -13.98 1.63
C ASN A 111 41.35 -14.33 1.47
N PRO A 112 40.44 -13.70 2.24
CA PRO A 112 39.01 -13.92 2.06
C PRO A 112 38.58 -13.44 0.68
N LYS A 113 37.88 -14.29 -0.05
CA LYS A 113 37.37 -14.01 -1.39
C LYS A 113 35.85 -14.02 -1.40
N THR A 114 35.21 -12.96 -1.94
CA THR A 114 33.78 -12.94 -2.13
C THR A 114 33.44 -13.22 -3.60
N LEU A 115 32.64 -14.25 -3.83
CA LEU A 115 31.98 -14.52 -5.10
C LEU A 115 30.69 -13.69 -5.16
N ASN A 116 30.63 -12.73 -6.05
CA ASN A 116 29.45 -11.90 -6.27
C ASN A 116 28.41 -12.60 -7.16
N LYS A 117 27.22 -11.98 -7.40
CA LYS A 117 26.15 -12.54 -8.22
C LYS A 117 26.65 -13.01 -9.60
N GLN A 118 27.44 -12.20 -10.31
CA GLN A 118 27.92 -12.51 -11.65
C GLN A 118 28.90 -13.70 -11.65
N GLU A 119 29.74 -13.83 -10.62
CA GLU A 119 30.64 -14.95 -10.49
C GLU A 119 29.91 -16.26 -10.18
N LEU A 120 28.87 -16.20 -9.32
CA LEU A 120 28.02 -17.35 -9.01
C LEU A 120 27.22 -17.81 -10.24
N GLU A 121 26.71 -16.88 -11.03
CA GLU A 121 26.03 -17.20 -12.31
C GLU A 121 26.95 -17.85 -13.33
N LYS A 122 28.22 -17.39 -13.42
CA LYS A 122 29.24 -18.03 -14.27
C LYS A 122 29.59 -19.44 -13.82
N MET A 123 29.43 -19.76 -12.53
CA MET A 123 29.58 -21.10 -11.98
C MET A 123 28.35 -22.00 -12.19
N GLY A 124 27.34 -21.52 -12.96
CA GLY A 124 26.18 -22.28 -13.34
C GLY A 124 24.98 -22.19 -12.39
N LEU A 125 24.99 -21.24 -11.41
CA LEU A 125 23.84 -21.07 -10.53
C LEU A 125 22.79 -20.13 -11.14
N ASN A 126 21.52 -20.54 -11.09
CA ASN A 126 20.40 -19.64 -11.25
C ASN A 126 20.03 -19.06 -9.87
N LEU A 127 20.44 -17.83 -9.59
CA LEU A 127 20.32 -17.25 -8.25
C LEU A 127 18.89 -17.14 -7.74
N LYS A 128 17.90 -17.06 -8.64
CA LYS A 128 16.48 -17.05 -8.26
C LYS A 128 16.03 -18.33 -7.57
N ASP A 129 16.69 -19.45 -7.86
CA ASP A 129 16.38 -20.74 -7.23
C ASP A 129 16.79 -20.80 -5.76
N TYR A 130 17.62 -19.87 -5.31
CA TYR A 130 18.14 -19.77 -3.95
C TYR A 130 17.53 -18.60 -3.15
N ASN A 131 16.55 -17.92 -3.72
CA ASN A 131 15.77 -16.93 -2.99
C ASN A 131 14.89 -17.62 -1.94
N VAL A 132 14.78 -16.98 -0.77
CA VAL A 132 13.95 -17.48 0.32
C VAL A 132 12.81 -16.51 0.56
N THR A 133 11.58 -17.00 0.43
CA THR A 133 10.38 -16.21 0.72
C THR A 133 10.07 -16.31 2.21
N GLN A 134 9.96 -15.18 2.89
CA GLN A 134 9.52 -15.12 4.28
C GLN A 134 8.00 -14.99 4.30
N GLU A 135 7.32 -16.00 4.80
CA GLU A 135 5.86 -16.01 4.97
C GLU A 135 5.50 -15.56 6.37
N CYS A 136 4.43 -14.80 6.50
CA CYS A 136 3.79 -14.57 7.79
C CYS A 136 2.69 -15.61 7.97
N ILE A 137 2.76 -16.41 9.02
CA ILE A 137 1.69 -17.33 9.35
C ILE A 137 0.54 -16.53 9.94
N ILE A 138 -0.59 -16.50 9.22
CA ILE A 138 -1.86 -15.94 9.72
C ILE A 138 -2.34 -16.72 10.98
N GLU A 139 -1.89 -17.94 11.18
CA GLU A 139 -2.21 -18.76 12.36
C GLU A 139 -1.80 -18.13 13.71
N ASP A 140 -0.76 -17.30 13.73
CA ASP A 140 -0.32 -16.65 14.97
C ASP A 140 -1.25 -15.49 15.41
N ILE A 141 -2.10 -14.98 14.51
CA ILE A 141 -3.12 -13.98 14.85
C ILE A 141 -4.24 -14.59 15.70
N THR A 142 -4.52 -15.88 15.53
CA THR A 142 -5.57 -16.57 16.29
C THR A 142 -5.14 -17.03 17.68
N SER A 143 -3.84 -17.10 17.95
CA SER A 143 -3.30 -17.59 19.23
C SER A 143 -2.99 -16.49 20.26
N ARG A 144 -2.93 -15.22 19.88
CA ARG A 144 -2.67 -14.11 20.82
C ARG A 144 -3.94 -13.71 21.55
N LYS A 145 -3.90 -13.79 22.89
CA LYS A 145 -5.04 -13.48 23.79
C LYS A 145 -5.65 -12.09 23.56
N ASP A 146 -4.87 -11.13 23.05
CA ASP A 146 -5.31 -9.75 22.87
C ASP A 146 -6.13 -9.53 21.59
N VAL A 147 -5.80 -10.21 20.48
CA VAL A 147 -6.62 -10.21 19.27
C VAL A 147 -7.95 -10.95 19.54
N ASN A 148 -7.91 -12.00 20.34
CA ASN A 148 -9.12 -12.72 20.79
C ASN A 148 -10.08 -11.85 21.62
N LYS A 149 -9.62 -10.77 22.26
CA LYS A 149 -10.51 -9.85 22.98
C LYS A 149 -11.39 -9.05 22.02
N TYR A 150 -10.87 -8.71 20.85
CA TYR A 150 -11.59 -7.98 19.79
C TYR A 150 -12.33 -8.91 18.82
N LEU A 151 -11.77 -10.09 18.52
CA LEU A 151 -12.39 -11.07 17.62
C LEU A 151 -13.40 -12.01 18.32
N ARG A 152 -13.41 -12.09 19.64
CA ARG A 152 -14.28 -13.03 20.40
C ARG A 152 -15.75 -12.65 20.46
N LYS A 153 -16.16 -11.50 19.92
CA LYS A 153 -17.59 -11.12 20.00
C LYS A 153 -18.42 -11.53 18.80
N THR A 154 -17.83 -11.76 17.63
CA THR A 154 -18.56 -12.29 16.46
C THR A 154 -17.55 -12.85 15.44
N SER A 155 -17.88 -13.91 14.75
CA SER A 155 -17.28 -14.25 13.46
C SER A 155 -17.73 -13.15 12.46
N ALA A 156 -17.00 -12.06 12.40
CA ALA A 156 -17.32 -10.98 11.47
C ALA A 156 -17.20 -11.52 10.05
N PRO A 157 -18.22 -11.35 9.20
CA PRO A 157 -18.18 -11.86 7.84
C PRO A 157 -17.07 -11.12 7.06
N ILE A 158 -16.25 -11.89 6.35
CA ILE A 158 -15.26 -11.37 5.44
C ILE A 158 -15.92 -11.24 4.06
N THR A 159 -15.92 -10.02 3.50
CA THR A 159 -16.39 -9.76 2.14
C THR A 159 -15.20 -9.46 1.25
N GLU A 160 -14.98 -10.28 0.23
CA GLU A 160 -13.92 -10.06 -0.75
C GLU A 160 -14.42 -9.14 -1.87
N LEU A 161 -13.75 -8.00 -2.06
CA LEU A 161 -14.07 -7.02 -3.09
C LEU A 161 -13.02 -6.96 -4.22
N THR A 162 -12.17 -7.97 -4.33
CA THR A 162 -11.10 -8.06 -5.33
C THR A 162 -11.66 -8.47 -6.69
N GLY A 163 -11.37 -7.71 -7.73
CA GLY A 163 -11.65 -8.05 -9.13
C GLY A 163 -10.43 -8.70 -9.81
N SER A 164 -10.58 -9.06 -11.09
CA SER A 164 -9.47 -9.55 -11.93
C SER A 164 -8.44 -8.46 -12.23
N ASP A 165 -8.85 -7.22 -12.16
CA ASP A 165 -8.04 -6.02 -12.31
C ASP A 165 -8.55 -4.89 -11.39
N ARG A 166 -7.83 -3.74 -11.39
CA ARG A 166 -8.18 -2.56 -10.61
C ARG A 166 -9.54 -1.96 -10.96
N TYR A 167 -9.96 -2.07 -12.22
CA TYR A 167 -11.23 -1.52 -12.70
C TYR A 167 -12.39 -2.36 -12.18
N GLU A 168 -12.26 -3.67 -12.25
CA GLU A 168 -13.24 -4.59 -11.71
C GLU A 168 -13.31 -4.53 -10.18
N THR A 169 -12.16 -4.35 -9.50
CA THR A 169 -12.11 -4.09 -8.06
C THR A 169 -12.93 -2.85 -7.70
N ALA A 170 -12.74 -1.73 -8.39
CA ALA A 170 -13.53 -0.51 -8.19
C ALA A 170 -15.03 -0.75 -8.43
N VAL A 171 -15.38 -1.55 -9.44
CA VAL A 171 -16.77 -1.94 -9.73
C VAL A 171 -17.37 -2.77 -8.60
N LYS A 172 -16.65 -3.73 -8.03
CA LYS A 172 -17.12 -4.52 -6.88
C LYS A 172 -17.36 -3.64 -5.65
N ILE A 173 -16.43 -2.73 -5.37
CA ILE A 173 -16.58 -1.75 -4.28
C ILE A 173 -17.82 -0.87 -4.50
N SER A 174 -18.02 -0.38 -5.72
CA SER A 174 -19.20 0.40 -6.10
C SER A 174 -20.50 -0.38 -5.90
N LYS A 175 -20.55 -1.63 -6.33
CA LYS A 175 -21.71 -2.50 -6.13
C LYS A 175 -22.03 -2.75 -4.67
N GLU A 176 -21.00 -2.87 -3.83
CA GLU A 176 -21.20 -3.07 -2.39
C GLU A 176 -21.75 -1.82 -1.71
N GLY A 177 -21.20 -0.65 -2.00
CA GLY A 177 -21.57 0.59 -1.33
C GLY A 177 -22.83 1.27 -1.93
N TRP A 178 -23.08 1.10 -3.23
CA TRP A 178 -24.15 1.81 -3.95
C TRP A 178 -25.10 0.84 -4.66
N LYS A 179 -25.70 -0.05 -3.90
CA LYS A 179 -26.58 -1.14 -4.40
C LYS A 179 -27.77 -0.60 -5.23
N ASN A 180 -28.28 0.56 -4.85
CA ASN A 180 -29.47 1.18 -5.47
C ASN A 180 -29.13 2.26 -6.53
N GLY A 181 -27.88 2.34 -6.98
CA GLY A 181 -27.43 3.38 -7.90
C GLY A 181 -26.84 4.59 -7.19
N SER A 182 -26.46 5.61 -7.95
CA SER A 182 -25.90 6.86 -7.42
C SER A 182 -26.16 8.03 -8.36
N ASP A 183 -26.63 9.15 -7.84
CA ASP A 183 -26.86 10.37 -8.64
C ASP A 183 -25.57 10.95 -9.22
N LYS A 184 -24.45 10.73 -8.57
CA LYS A 184 -23.12 11.19 -9.02
C LYS A 184 -22.11 10.07 -9.02
N VAL A 185 -21.11 10.18 -9.88
CA VAL A 185 -19.96 9.27 -9.95
C VAL A 185 -18.70 10.11 -10.11
N VAL A 186 -17.66 9.78 -9.34
CA VAL A 186 -16.32 10.37 -9.52
C VAL A 186 -15.48 9.43 -10.37
N ILE A 187 -14.89 9.95 -11.42
CA ILE A 187 -14.04 9.22 -12.36
C ILE A 187 -12.60 9.68 -12.22
N ILE A 188 -11.70 8.74 -12.00
CA ILE A 188 -10.26 8.97 -11.93
C ILE A 188 -9.51 8.02 -12.87
N ASN A 189 -8.28 8.37 -13.22
CA ASN A 189 -7.40 7.45 -13.94
C ASN A 189 -7.00 6.28 -13.03
N GLY A 190 -7.03 5.06 -13.57
CA GLY A 190 -6.64 3.85 -12.85
C GLY A 190 -5.13 3.72 -12.62
N ASP A 191 -4.29 4.53 -13.27
CA ASP A 191 -2.89 4.62 -12.90
C ASP A 191 -2.78 5.44 -11.60
N VAL A 192 -1.94 4.99 -10.66
CA VAL A 192 -1.86 5.61 -9.34
C VAL A 192 -1.51 7.09 -9.47
N SER A 193 -2.46 7.94 -9.10
CA SER A 193 -2.28 9.39 -9.05
C SER A 193 -2.78 9.88 -7.70
N ILE A 194 -2.00 10.75 -7.06
CA ILE A 194 -2.40 11.40 -5.82
C ILE A 194 -3.73 12.18 -5.99
N ASP A 195 -3.99 12.70 -7.20
CA ASP A 195 -5.23 13.40 -7.53
C ASP A 195 -6.46 12.49 -7.33
N GLY A 196 -6.33 11.18 -7.61
CA GLY A 196 -7.37 10.19 -7.34
C GLY A 196 -7.61 9.98 -5.85
N ILE A 197 -6.55 9.88 -5.07
CA ILE A 197 -6.62 9.62 -3.62
C ILE A 197 -7.33 10.76 -2.90
N ILE A 198 -6.97 12.01 -3.20
CA ILE A 198 -7.55 13.19 -2.58
C ILE A 198 -9.01 13.46 -2.98
N SER A 199 -9.55 12.69 -3.93
CA SER A 199 -10.95 12.80 -4.37
C SER A 199 -11.94 12.10 -3.43
N THR A 200 -11.47 11.29 -2.49
CA THR A 200 -12.35 10.58 -1.53
C THR A 200 -13.31 11.51 -0.79
N PRO A 201 -12.87 12.62 -0.15
CA PRO A 201 -13.81 13.50 0.54
C PRO A 201 -14.82 14.18 -0.41
N LEU A 202 -14.45 14.46 -1.65
CA LEU A 202 -15.40 14.95 -2.65
C LEU A 202 -16.46 13.88 -2.98
N ALA A 203 -16.03 12.66 -3.21
CA ALA A 203 -16.93 11.55 -3.51
C ALA A 203 -17.94 11.32 -2.36
N THR A 204 -17.46 11.37 -1.11
CA THR A 204 -18.32 11.22 0.08
C THR A 204 -19.27 12.41 0.28
N THR A 205 -18.83 13.64 -0.02
CA THR A 205 -19.71 14.82 0.01
C THR A 205 -20.94 14.63 -0.88
N TYR A 206 -20.76 13.96 -2.00
CA TYR A 206 -21.85 13.66 -2.96
C TYR A 206 -22.47 12.26 -2.78
N ASN A 207 -22.04 11.49 -1.78
CA ASN A 207 -22.41 10.08 -1.64
C ASN A 207 -22.22 9.29 -2.94
N ALA A 208 -21.06 9.46 -3.58
CA ALA A 208 -20.74 8.93 -4.89
C ALA A 208 -19.65 7.84 -4.81
N PRO A 209 -19.71 6.78 -5.64
CA PRO A 209 -18.59 5.88 -5.82
C PRO A 209 -17.48 6.54 -6.64
N ILE A 210 -16.25 6.04 -6.46
CA ILE A 210 -15.12 6.31 -7.35
C ILE A 210 -14.98 5.15 -8.31
N LEU A 211 -14.99 5.41 -9.62
CA LEU A 211 -14.70 4.44 -10.67
C LEU A 211 -13.42 4.80 -11.40
N LEU A 212 -12.67 3.76 -11.78
CA LEU A 212 -11.39 3.88 -12.45
C LEU A 212 -11.56 3.72 -13.96
N VAL A 213 -10.83 4.51 -14.75
CA VAL A 213 -10.77 4.38 -16.20
C VAL A 213 -9.33 4.42 -16.70
N GLU A 214 -9.10 3.94 -17.91
CA GLU A 214 -7.83 4.13 -18.61
C GLU A 214 -7.77 5.54 -19.23
N LYS A 215 -6.57 6.01 -19.53
CA LYS A 215 -6.40 7.31 -20.20
C LYS A 215 -7.26 7.43 -21.45
N ASN A 216 -7.27 6.41 -22.32
CA ASN A 216 -7.89 6.47 -23.64
C ASN A 216 -9.10 5.54 -23.80
N ASN A 217 -9.55 4.87 -22.73
CA ASN A 217 -10.62 3.90 -22.82
C ASN A 217 -11.38 3.77 -21.49
N VAL A 218 -12.67 3.42 -21.58
CA VAL A 218 -13.48 2.99 -20.44
C VAL A 218 -13.64 1.47 -20.51
N PRO A 219 -13.12 0.71 -19.53
CA PRO A 219 -13.28 -0.75 -19.50
C PRO A 219 -14.76 -1.17 -19.52
N ASN A 220 -15.05 -2.33 -20.11
CA ASN A 220 -16.44 -2.78 -20.25
C ASN A 220 -17.14 -3.01 -18.89
N SER A 221 -16.42 -3.47 -17.88
CA SER A 221 -16.92 -3.60 -16.52
C SER A 221 -17.40 -2.26 -15.96
N VAL A 222 -16.62 -1.19 -16.20
CA VAL A 222 -16.93 0.17 -15.77
C VAL A 222 -18.12 0.76 -16.58
N LYS A 223 -18.19 0.51 -17.90
CA LYS A 223 -19.35 0.91 -18.70
C LYS A 223 -20.64 0.26 -18.18
N SER A 224 -20.58 -1.01 -17.83
CA SER A 224 -21.73 -1.74 -17.27
C SER A 224 -22.12 -1.17 -15.90
N GLU A 225 -21.16 -0.84 -15.08
CA GLU A 225 -21.39 -0.25 -13.76
C GLU A 225 -21.96 1.17 -13.85
N LEU A 226 -21.45 2.01 -14.76
CA LEU A 226 -22.03 3.33 -15.04
C LEU A 226 -23.50 3.24 -15.43
N LYS A 227 -23.87 2.28 -16.29
CA LYS A 227 -25.28 2.03 -16.66
C LYS A 227 -26.12 1.60 -15.46
N ARG A 228 -25.57 0.74 -14.57
CA ARG A 228 -26.27 0.29 -13.35
C ARG A 228 -26.49 1.44 -12.36
N LEU A 229 -25.46 2.27 -12.16
CA LEU A 229 -25.51 3.42 -11.25
C LEU A 229 -26.49 4.50 -11.76
N ASN A 230 -26.59 4.66 -13.08
CA ASN A 230 -27.44 5.62 -13.77
C ASN A 230 -27.29 7.07 -13.23
N PRO A 231 -26.06 7.63 -13.19
CA PRO A 231 -25.80 8.93 -12.60
C PRO A 231 -26.41 10.06 -13.45
N ARG A 232 -26.81 11.16 -12.80
CA ARG A 232 -27.15 12.44 -13.46
C ARG A 232 -25.91 13.27 -13.76
N ASP A 233 -24.88 13.13 -12.92
CA ASP A 233 -23.64 13.88 -13.03
C ASP A 233 -22.41 12.96 -12.91
N VAL A 234 -21.42 13.24 -13.73
CA VAL A 234 -20.10 12.59 -13.68
C VAL A 234 -19.04 13.65 -13.44
N ILE A 235 -18.24 13.47 -12.37
CA ILE A 235 -17.12 14.36 -12.04
C ILE A 235 -15.84 13.65 -12.45
N ILE A 236 -15.12 14.23 -13.42
CA ILE A 236 -13.84 13.71 -13.92
C ILE A 236 -12.71 14.48 -13.23
N ILE A 237 -11.79 13.76 -12.56
CA ILE A 237 -10.63 14.36 -11.90
C ILE A 237 -9.40 14.23 -12.78
N GLY A 238 -8.70 15.34 -12.96
CA GLY A 238 -7.47 15.43 -13.75
C GLY A 238 -7.68 15.95 -15.17
N ASP A 239 -6.56 16.25 -15.82
CA ASP A 239 -6.52 16.83 -17.17
C ASP A 239 -6.69 15.77 -18.28
N GLU A 240 -6.54 16.19 -19.51
CA GLU A 240 -6.66 15.32 -20.69
C GLU A 240 -5.45 14.37 -20.85
N ASN A 241 -4.35 14.62 -20.13
CA ASN A 241 -3.21 13.71 -20.08
C ASN A 241 -3.51 12.52 -19.15
N ALA A 242 -4.30 12.74 -18.11
CA ALA A 242 -4.78 11.70 -17.23
C ALA A 242 -5.99 10.94 -17.83
N ILE A 243 -7.01 11.67 -18.29
CA ILE A 243 -8.24 11.11 -18.87
C ILE A 243 -8.57 11.89 -20.13
N SER A 244 -8.33 11.28 -21.30
CA SER A 244 -8.47 11.94 -22.59
C SER A 244 -9.92 12.35 -22.92
N LYS A 245 -10.07 13.22 -23.92
CA LYS A 245 -11.40 13.55 -24.48
C LYS A 245 -12.13 12.33 -25.01
N THR A 246 -11.37 11.35 -25.57
CA THR A 246 -11.92 10.09 -26.05
C THR A 246 -12.63 9.33 -24.93
N THR A 247 -11.97 9.18 -23.77
CA THR A 247 -12.54 8.51 -22.61
C THR A 247 -13.75 9.27 -22.05
N ALA A 248 -13.66 10.60 -21.95
CA ALA A 248 -14.79 11.43 -21.53
C ALA A 248 -16.00 11.29 -22.48
N ASN A 249 -15.77 11.24 -23.79
CA ASN A 249 -16.81 10.99 -24.78
C ASN A 249 -17.42 9.58 -24.67
N GLN A 250 -16.59 8.56 -24.38
CA GLN A 250 -17.10 7.20 -24.11
C GLN A 250 -18.01 7.17 -22.87
N ILE A 251 -17.65 7.88 -21.79
CA ILE A 251 -18.49 8.00 -20.61
C ILE A 251 -19.84 8.66 -21.01
N LYS A 252 -19.77 9.79 -21.75
CA LYS A 252 -20.96 10.52 -22.21
C LYS A 252 -21.87 9.67 -23.08
N SER A 253 -21.31 8.84 -23.95
CA SER A 253 -22.09 7.92 -24.78
C SER A 253 -22.64 6.71 -24.01
N THR A 254 -22.06 6.38 -22.84
CA THR A 254 -22.50 5.26 -22.02
C THR A 254 -23.70 5.62 -21.15
N VAL A 255 -23.70 6.84 -20.58
CA VAL A 255 -24.76 7.36 -19.70
C VAL A 255 -25.10 8.80 -20.08
N ASN A 256 -26.39 9.14 -20.02
CA ASN A 256 -26.89 10.50 -20.32
C ASN A 256 -26.70 11.39 -19.08
N ALA A 257 -25.43 11.65 -18.70
CA ALA A 257 -25.08 12.44 -17.53
C ALA A 257 -24.39 13.75 -17.94
N SER A 258 -24.55 14.79 -17.15
CA SER A 258 -23.71 15.97 -17.24
C SER A 258 -22.26 15.61 -16.84
N GLN A 259 -21.29 16.34 -17.36
CA GLN A 259 -19.89 16.09 -17.05
C GLN A 259 -19.21 17.37 -16.56
N THR A 260 -18.64 17.30 -15.38
CA THR A 260 -17.78 18.34 -14.82
C THR A 260 -16.35 17.79 -14.71
N ARG A 261 -15.37 18.58 -15.18
CA ARG A 261 -13.96 18.21 -15.04
C ARG A 261 -13.27 19.13 -14.04
N LEU A 262 -12.72 18.54 -12.98
CA LEU A 262 -11.87 19.25 -12.03
C LEU A 262 -10.41 19.00 -12.41
N LYS A 263 -9.74 20.00 -12.93
CA LYS A 263 -8.33 19.98 -13.35
C LYS A 263 -7.65 21.28 -13.02
N GLY A 264 -6.57 21.22 -12.29
CA GLY A 264 -5.65 22.34 -12.13
C GLY A 264 -4.52 22.29 -13.16
N SER A 265 -3.68 23.31 -13.20
CA SER A 265 -2.43 23.33 -13.98
C SER A 265 -1.38 22.37 -13.41
N ASN A 266 -1.55 21.97 -12.17
CA ASN A 266 -0.73 21.01 -11.43
C ASN A 266 -1.55 20.37 -10.29
N ARG A 267 -0.97 19.37 -9.61
CA ARG A 267 -1.64 18.63 -8.52
C ARG A 267 -2.07 19.49 -7.32
N TYR A 268 -1.33 20.57 -7.02
CA TYR A 268 -1.68 21.51 -5.95
C TYR A 268 -2.98 22.26 -6.28
N GLU A 269 -3.08 22.70 -7.52
CA GLU A 269 -4.28 23.41 -7.99
C GLU A 269 -5.47 22.45 -8.16
N THR A 270 -5.25 21.21 -8.61
CA THR A 270 -6.28 20.18 -8.63
C THR A 270 -6.83 19.95 -7.21
N SER A 271 -5.94 19.81 -6.21
CA SER A 271 -6.32 19.68 -4.80
C SER A 271 -7.17 20.87 -4.31
N LEU A 272 -6.77 22.08 -4.65
CA LEU A 272 -7.52 23.31 -4.32
C LEU A 272 -8.92 23.32 -5.00
N LEU A 273 -9.01 22.90 -6.26
CA LEU A 273 -10.30 22.85 -6.97
C LEU A 273 -11.25 21.80 -6.36
N ILE A 274 -10.71 20.65 -5.95
CA ILE A 274 -11.48 19.64 -5.23
C ILE A 274 -11.98 20.19 -3.90
N ALA A 275 -11.12 20.89 -3.15
CA ALA A 275 -11.49 21.51 -1.88
C ALA A 275 -12.62 22.55 -2.05
N LYS A 276 -12.49 23.42 -3.05
CA LYS A 276 -13.54 24.41 -3.38
C LYS A 276 -14.84 23.77 -3.85
N GLU A 277 -14.79 22.60 -4.47
CA GLU A 277 -16.00 21.88 -4.88
C GLU A 277 -16.69 21.24 -3.68
N ILE A 278 -15.92 20.78 -2.67
CA ILE A 278 -16.45 20.30 -1.39
C ILE A 278 -17.14 21.46 -0.66
N ASP A 279 -16.47 22.61 -0.59
CA ASP A 279 -16.91 23.81 0.11
C ASP A 279 -18.28 24.34 -0.37
N LYS A 280 -18.59 24.18 -1.65
CA LYS A 280 -19.93 24.53 -2.19
C LYS A 280 -21.08 23.79 -1.52
N ASN A 281 -20.85 22.64 -0.90
CA ASN A 281 -21.88 21.75 -0.37
C ASN A 281 -21.68 21.45 1.13
N HIS A 282 -20.53 21.76 1.66
CA HIS A 282 -20.16 21.47 3.04
C HIS A 282 -19.03 22.39 3.48
N ASP A 283 -19.29 23.27 4.44
CA ASP A 283 -18.33 24.25 4.93
C ASP A 283 -16.99 23.62 5.32
N VAL A 284 -15.91 24.21 4.86
CA VAL A 284 -14.55 23.71 5.14
C VAL A 284 -14.02 24.36 6.43
N GLU A 285 -14.20 23.66 7.52
CA GLU A 285 -13.69 24.07 8.85
C GLU A 285 -12.37 23.40 9.22
N LYS A 286 -12.00 22.34 8.54
CA LYS A 286 -10.82 21.51 8.80
C LYS A 286 -10.15 21.10 7.50
N VAL A 287 -8.85 20.92 7.52
CA VAL A 287 -8.12 20.37 6.38
C VAL A 287 -7.13 19.30 6.81
N TYR A 288 -6.92 18.31 5.93
CA TYR A 288 -5.86 17.31 6.04
C TYR A 288 -4.79 17.64 5.01
N ILE A 289 -3.55 17.79 5.44
CA ILE A 289 -2.45 18.26 4.60
C ILE A 289 -1.45 17.11 4.41
N THR A 290 -1.11 16.85 3.14
CA THR A 290 -0.12 15.85 2.76
C THR A 290 0.86 16.42 1.73
N ASN A 291 2.02 15.78 1.56
CA ASN A 291 2.96 16.19 0.53
C ASN A 291 2.49 15.71 -0.84
N ALA A 292 2.60 16.57 -1.85
CA ALA A 292 2.22 16.27 -3.23
C ALA A 292 3.21 15.31 -3.94
N ASN A 293 4.44 15.21 -3.45
CA ASN A 293 5.52 14.42 -4.06
C ASN A 293 5.96 13.33 -3.10
N GLY A 294 5.54 12.09 -3.35
CA GLY A 294 5.82 10.94 -2.48
C GLY A 294 4.88 10.78 -1.27
N GLY A 295 3.84 11.62 -1.14
CA GLY A 295 2.83 11.54 -0.07
C GLY A 295 1.58 10.74 -0.42
N GLU A 296 1.62 9.91 -1.49
CA GLU A 296 0.46 9.14 -1.94
C GLU A 296 -0.06 8.19 -0.85
N VAL A 297 0.85 7.55 -0.13
CA VAL A 297 0.47 6.63 0.95
C VAL A 297 -0.10 7.39 2.14
N ASP A 298 0.51 8.51 2.52
CA ASP A 298 0.04 9.37 3.62
C ASP A 298 -1.38 9.89 3.32
N ALA A 299 -1.60 10.34 2.06
CA ALA A 299 -2.91 10.77 1.59
C ALA A 299 -3.95 9.63 1.66
N LEU A 300 -3.56 8.40 1.27
CA LEU A 300 -4.44 7.24 1.32
C LEU A 300 -4.83 6.87 2.74
N THR A 301 -3.89 6.94 3.69
CA THR A 301 -4.16 6.58 5.09
C THR A 301 -5.22 7.46 5.72
N ILE A 302 -5.29 8.74 5.32
CA ILE A 302 -6.24 9.71 5.86
C ILE A 302 -7.52 9.85 5.01
N ALA A 303 -7.54 9.30 3.79
CA ALA A 303 -8.62 9.53 2.84
C ALA A 303 -10.01 9.16 3.39
N ALA A 304 -10.13 8.00 4.05
CA ALA A 304 -11.39 7.56 4.65
C ALA A 304 -11.87 8.52 5.74
N LYS A 305 -10.97 8.99 6.62
CA LYS A 305 -11.32 9.96 7.67
C LYS A 305 -11.69 11.33 7.09
N ALA A 306 -10.91 11.82 6.14
CA ALA A 306 -11.22 13.06 5.42
C ALA A 306 -12.59 12.97 4.72
N GLY A 307 -12.89 11.81 4.13
CA GLY A 307 -14.19 11.51 3.56
C GLY A 307 -15.33 11.49 4.59
N GLN A 308 -15.14 10.81 5.71
CA GLN A 308 -16.09 10.76 6.82
C GLN A 308 -16.43 12.16 7.35
N ASP A 309 -15.42 13.01 7.49
CA ASP A 309 -15.58 14.39 7.94
C ASP A 309 -16.10 15.30 6.82
N LYS A 310 -16.09 14.86 5.56
CA LYS A 310 -16.34 15.68 4.37
C LYS A 310 -15.43 16.90 4.30
N GLN A 311 -14.19 16.73 4.69
CA GLN A 311 -13.18 17.79 4.76
C GLN A 311 -12.03 17.51 3.78
N PRO A 312 -11.50 18.50 3.06
CA PRO A 312 -10.58 18.27 1.96
C PRO A 312 -9.19 17.80 2.42
N ILE A 313 -8.53 17.07 1.51
CA ILE A 313 -7.11 16.79 1.59
C ILE A 313 -6.40 17.83 0.70
N ILE A 314 -5.53 18.63 1.30
CA ILE A 314 -4.74 19.68 0.67
C ILE A 314 -3.33 19.19 0.40
N LEU A 315 -2.88 19.37 -0.84
CA LEU A 315 -1.52 19.01 -1.25
C LEU A 315 -0.58 20.22 -1.10
N THR A 316 0.59 19.96 -0.48
CA THR A 316 1.65 20.94 -0.35
C THR A 316 2.98 20.42 -0.87
N ASP A 317 3.92 21.32 -1.14
CA ASP A 317 5.33 20.95 -1.21
C ASP A 317 5.88 20.74 0.21
N LYS A 318 7.07 20.13 0.32
CA LYS A 318 7.74 19.92 1.62
C LYS A 318 7.86 21.24 2.42
N ASN A 319 8.28 22.30 1.78
CA ASN A 319 8.66 23.56 2.45
C ASN A 319 7.67 24.70 2.21
N SER A 320 6.68 24.51 1.37
CA SER A 320 5.78 25.60 0.95
C SER A 320 4.36 25.12 0.66
N ILE A 321 3.43 26.01 0.87
CA ILE A 321 2.06 25.93 0.37
C ILE A 321 1.91 26.99 -0.71
N THR A 322 1.24 26.69 -1.82
CA THR A 322 1.06 27.64 -2.92
C THR A 322 0.25 28.85 -2.48
N ASP A 323 0.53 30.00 -3.06
CA ASP A 323 -0.14 31.26 -2.68
C ASP A 323 -1.66 31.20 -2.90
N ASN A 324 -2.11 30.55 -3.98
CA ASN A 324 -3.53 30.39 -4.24
C ASN A 324 -4.23 29.53 -3.17
N THR A 325 -3.58 28.41 -2.78
CA THR A 325 -4.09 27.55 -1.72
C THR A 325 -4.10 28.27 -0.38
N TYR A 326 -3.01 28.95 -0.04
CA TYR A 326 -2.92 29.70 1.21
C TYR A 326 -3.96 30.83 1.31
N LYS A 327 -4.14 31.61 0.23
CA LYS A 327 -5.15 32.68 0.18
C LYS A 327 -6.56 32.14 0.38
N TRP A 328 -6.86 31.01 -0.26
CA TRP A 328 -8.16 30.37 -0.10
C TRP A 328 -8.34 29.83 1.32
N LEU A 329 -7.38 29.06 1.86
CA LEU A 329 -7.46 28.57 3.24
C LEU A 329 -7.63 29.71 4.27
N LYS A 330 -7.00 30.88 4.00
CA LYS A 330 -7.15 32.07 4.86
C LYS A 330 -8.53 32.70 4.75
N SER A 331 -9.26 32.49 3.64
CA SER A 331 -10.63 32.99 3.48
C SER A 331 -11.67 32.07 4.11
N GLU A 332 -11.31 30.80 4.35
CA GLU A 332 -12.15 29.86 5.08
C GLU A 332 -12.00 30.09 6.61
N ASP A 333 -13.04 29.82 7.34
CA ASP A 333 -13.05 29.97 8.79
C ASP A 333 -12.47 28.74 9.49
N LEU A 334 -11.22 28.35 9.13
CA LEU A 334 -10.58 27.12 9.56
C LEU A 334 -10.46 27.04 11.08
N GLN A 335 -11.08 26.00 11.66
CA GLN A 335 -10.92 25.67 13.06
C GLN A 335 -9.62 24.90 13.28
N ASN A 336 -9.31 23.91 12.41
CA ASN A 336 -8.25 22.95 12.64
C ASN A 336 -7.55 22.49 11.35
N ALA A 337 -6.34 21.96 11.48
CA ALA A 337 -5.62 21.28 10.41
C ALA A 337 -4.80 20.12 10.97
N TYR A 338 -4.66 19.05 10.18
CA TYR A 338 -3.81 17.90 10.49
C TYR A 338 -2.79 17.68 9.36
N PHE A 339 -1.56 17.33 9.75
CA PHE A 339 -0.45 17.13 8.81
C PHE A 339 -0.06 15.66 8.80
N ILE A 340 -0.31 14.99 7.69
CA ILE A 340 -0.05 13.56 7.55
C ILE A 340 1.27 13.38 6.79
N GLY A 341 2.27 12.88 7.49
CA GLY A 341 3.64 12.72 6.99
C GLY A 341 4.69 13.32 7.89
N GLY A 342 5.87 12.71 7.88
CA GLY A 342 7.01 13.11 8.72
C GLY A 342 7.65 14.45 8.32
N PRO A 343 8.64 14.92 9.10
CA PRO A 343 9.34 16.18 8.82
C PRO A 343 10.06 16.22 7.46
N GLN A 344 10.35 15.05 6.88
CA GLN A 344 10.93 14.94 5.54
C GLN A 344 9.89 15.20 4.45
N MET A 345 8.60 15.00 4.75
CA MET A 345 7.48 15.21 3.84
C MET A 345 6.87 16.61 3.99
N ILE A 346 6.68 17.09 5.21
CA ILE A 346 6.09 18.41 5.51
C ILE A 346 6.97 19.11 6.55
N SER A 347 7.56 20.24 6.21
CA SER A 347 8.40 20.99 7.14
C SER A 347 7.59 21.75 8.20
N THR A 348 8.23 22.13 9.29
CA THR A 348 7.63 22.98 10.32
C THR A 348 7.20 24.34 9.77
N ASN A 349 7.86 24.85 8.72
CA ASN A 349 7.47 26.13 8.08
C ASN A 349 6.06 26.07 7.50
N VAL A 350 5.68 24.95 6.86
CA VAL A 350 4.32 24.74 6.35
C VAL A 350 3.31 24.70 7.52
N ILE A 351 3.66 23.96 8.58
CA ILE A 351 2.80 23.87 9.78
C ILE A 351 2.57 25.26 10.38
N ASN A 352 3.64 26.04 10.61
CA ASN A 352 3.53 27.38 11.20
C ASN A 352 2.68 28.29 10.32
N LYS A 353 2.90 28.26 9.00
CA LYS A 353 2.12 29.07 8.05
C LYS A 353 0.62 28.73 8.07
N VAL A 354 0.25 27.48 8.28
CA VAL A 354 -1.15 27.07 8.43
C VAL A 354 -1.68 27.44 9.82
N ASN A 355 -0.85 27.29 10.86
CA ASN A 355 -1.21 27.69 12.21
C ASN A 355 -1.58 29.19 12.32
N ASP A 356 -0.99 30.04 11.47
CA ASP A 356 -1.28 31.48 11.46
C ASP A 356 -2.70 31.80 10.94
N ILE A 357 -3.39 30.84 10.34
CA ILE A 357 -4.74 31.01 9.76
C ILE A 357 -5.79 30.04 10.33
N THR A 358 -5.43 29.20 11.30
CA THR A 358 -6.36 28.34 12.04
C THR A 358 -6.69 28.93 13.40
N LYS A 359 -7.93 28.70 13.90
CA LYS A 359 -8.34 29.14 15.24
C LYS A 359 -7.66 28.34 16.34
N ASP A 360 -7.56 27.02 16.13
CA ASP A 360 -6.84 26.13 17.05
C ASP A 360 -5.34 26.21 16.80
N ASN A 361 -4.55 25.92 17.84
CA ASN A 361 -3.12 25.72 17.67
C ASN A 361 -2.86 24.33 17.07
N VAL A 362 -2.39 24.32 15.83
CA VAL A 362 -2.18 23.08 15.05
C VAL A 362 -0.72 22.63 14.99
N THR A 363 0.18 23.28 15.71
CA THR A 363 1.63 22.99 15.66
C THR A 363 1.98 21.55 16.05
N ASN A 364 1.14 20.90 16.87
CA ASN A 364 1.27 19.51 17.32
C ASN A 364 0.36 18.51 16.58
N ASN A 365 -0.32 18.94 15.51
CA ASN A 365 -1.27 18.11 14.78
C ASN A 365 -0.63 17.30 13.65
N ARG A 366 0.65 17.00 13.77
CA ARG A 366 1.34 16.09 12.87
C ARG A 366 1.08 14.64 13.23
N VAL A 367 0.77 13.80 12.22
CA VAL A 367 0.60 12.35 12.36
C VAL A 367 1.51 11.66 11.36
N TYR A 368 2.42 10.84 11.84
CA TYR A 368 3.36 10.06 11.03
C TYR A 368 3.99 8.94 11.84
N GLY A 369 4.65 8.01 11.19
CA GLY A 369 5.48 6.96 11.76
C GLY A 369 6.82 6.87 11.04
N ALA A 370 7.66 5.92 11.41
CA ALA A 370 8.95 5.65 10.78
C ALA A 370 8.77 5.17 9.33
N ASP A 371 7.64 4.51 9.04
CA ASP A 371 7.27 4.03 7.73
C ASP A 371 5.77 4.23 7.45
N ARG A 372 5.32 3.79 6.26
CA ARG A 372 3.92 3.89 5.82
C ARG A 372 2.94 3.12 6.69
N HIS A 373 3.34 1.99 7.24
CA HIS A 373 2.47 1.15 8.07
C HIS A 373 2.29 1.75 9.45
N GLU A 374 3.38 2.26 10.03
CA GLU A 374 3.30 2.99 11.31
C GLU A 374 2.54 4.31 11.15
N THR A 375 2.72 5.03 10.04
CA THR A 375 1.90 6.21 9.73
C THR A 375 0.42 5.84 9.68
N ASN A 376 0.06 4.75 8.97
CA ASN A 376 -1.32 4.27 8.90
C ASN A 376 -1.86 3.86 10.28
N ALA A 377 -1.09 3.12 11.07
CA ALA A 377 -1.47 2.74 12.44
C ALA A 377 -1.68 3.98 13.33
N ASN A 378 -0.82 4.99 13.22
CA ASN A 378 -0.94 6.22 14.01
C ASN A 378 -2.15 7.07 13.58
N VAL A 379 -2.50 7.09 12.28
CA VAL A 379 -3.75 7.69 11.79
C VAL A 379 -4.94 6.95 12.35
N ILE A 380 -4.95 5.61 12.32
CA ILE A 380 -6.04 4.80 12.88
C ILE A 380 -6.18 5.07 14.38
N LYS A 381 -5.10 5.00 15.15
CA LYS A 381 -5.10 5.26 16.59
C LYS A 381 -5.60 6.66 16.95
N LYS A 382 -5.28 7.67 16.13
CA LYS A 382 -5.67 9.06 16.40
C LYS A 382 -7.14 9.34 16.09
N PHE A 383 -7.66 8.77 15.01
CA PHE A 383 -8.96 9.20 14.45
C PHE A 383 -10.09 8.17 14.60
N TYR A 384 -9.75 6.92 14.94
CA TYR A 384 -10.72 5.83 15.09
C TYR A 384 -10.59 5.25 16.51
N THR A 385 -10.95 6.07 17.49
CA THR A 385 -10.81 5.76 18.92
C THR A 385 -12.01 5.06 19.53
N ASP A 386 -13.12 5.02 18.81
CA ASP A 386 -14.38 4.48 19.31
C ASP A 386 -14.45 2.97 19.10
N ASP A 387 -15.02 2.27 20.07
CA ASP A 387 -15.22 0.81 20.04
C ASP A 387 -16.26 0.36 18.99
N GLU A 388 -16.82 1.29 18.20
CA GLU A 388 -17.93 1.08 17.27
C GLU A 388 -17.50 1.15 15.78
N LEU A 389 -16.41 0.47 15.41
CA LEU A 389 -16.10 0.32 13.99
C LEU A 389 -17.11 -0.63 13.33
N GLU A 390 -17.78 -0.15 12.27
CA GLU A 390 -18.71 -0.98 11.50
C GLU A 390 -17.98 -2.00 10.63
N ALA A 391 -16.78 -1.65 10.16
CA ALA A 391 -15.91 -2.50 9.37
C ALA A 391 -14.44 -2.06 9.47
N VAL A 392 -13.53 -2.84 8.92
CA VAL A 392 -12.16 -2.46 8.59
C VAL A 392 -11.90 -2.87 7.15
N LEU A 393 -11.54 -1.93 6.30
CA LEU A 393 -11.13 -2.24 4.93
C LEU A 393 -9.62 -2.52 4.93
N VAL A 394 -9.24 -3.65 4.35
CA VAL A 394 -7.82 -4.02 4.28
C VAL A 394 -7.35 -3.96 2.83
N ALA A 395 -6.28 -3.24 2.57
CA ALA A 395 -5.69 -3.07 1.25
C ALA A 395 -4.17 -3.33 1.27
N LYS A 396 -3.61 -3.70 0.10
CA LYS A 396 -2.17 -3.87 -0.04
C LYS A 396 -1.45 -2.53 0.01
N SER A 397 -0.30 -2.51 0.68
CA SER A 397 0.55 -1.31 0.78
C SER A 397 1.48 -1.10 -0.41
N ASP A 398 1.72 -2.13 -1.22
CA ASP A 398 2.61 -2.11 -2.40
C ASP A 398 1.89 -1.69 -3.69
N VAL A 399 0.56 -1.85 -3.74
CA VAL A 399 -0.27 -1.46 -4.89
C VAL A 399 -1.46 -0.65 -4.39
N LEU A 400 -1.30 0.66 -4.33
CA LEU A 400 -2.29 1.58 -3.73
C LEU A 400 -3.58 1.70 -4.54
N VAL A 401 -3.57 1.30 -5.80
CA VAL A 401 -4.68 1.52 -6.73
C VAL A 401 -5.97 0.79 -6.31
N ASP A 402 -5.84 -0.37 -5.67
CA ASP A 402 -7.00 -1.13 -5.19
C ASP A 402 -7.70 -0.38 -4.04
N ALA A 403 -6.95 0.38 -3.26
CA ALA A 403 -7.47 1.19 -2.17
C ALA A 403 -8.06 2.54 -2.63
N LEU A 404 -7.74 3.03 -3.84
CA LEU A 404 -8.23 4.31 -4.34
C LEU A 404 -9.77 4.39 -4.35
N ALA A 405 -10.40 3.35 -4.86
CA ALA A 405 -11.86 3.29 -4.95
C ALA A 405 -12.53 2.94 -3.61
N ALA A 406 -11.77 2.45 -2.62
CA ALA A 406 -12.31 2.02 -1.33
C ALA A 406 -12.59 3.19 -0.38
N GLY A 407 -11.96 4.34 -0.59
CA GLY A 407 -12.07 5.50 0.30
C GLY A 407 -13.51 5.91 0.64
N PRO A 408 -14.38 6.15 -0.35
CA PRO A 408 -15.77 6.55 -0.08
C PRO A 408 -16.60 5.46 0.64
N LEU A 409 -16.37 4.19 0.33
CA LEU A 409 -17.02 3.08 1.03
C LEU A 409 -16.56 3.02 2.50
N ALA A 410 -15.25 3.12 2.75
CA ALA A 410 -14.68 3.15 4.09
C ALA A 410 -15.23 4.32 4.92
N ALA A 411 -15.30 5.51 4.32
CA ALA A 411 -15.86 6.68 4.95
C ALA A 411 -17.35 6.52 5.32
N ASN A 412 -18.16 5.98 4.41
CA ASN A 412 -19.57 5.70 4.65
C ASN A 412 -19.80 4.66 5.76
N LEU A 413 -18.88 3.69 5.89
CA LEU A 413 -18.87 2.69 6.95
C LEU A 413 -18.19 3.19 8.24
N LYS A 414 -17.78 4.45 8.31
CA LYS A 414 -17.01 5.05 9.43
C LYS A 414 -15.80 4.22 9.81
N SER A 415 -15.12 3.66 8.82
CA SER A 415 -14.11 2.62 8.98
C SER A 415 -12.77 3.06 8.42
N PRO A 416 -11.65 2.66 9.04
CA PRO A 416 -10.33 2.93 8.48
C PRO A 416 -10.04 2.06 7.27
N ILE A 417 -9.09 2.52 6.45
CA ILE A 417 -8.37 1.68 5.50
C ILE A 417 -7.06 1.27 6.16
N LEU A 418 -6.91 -0.01 6.45
CA LEU A 418 -5.69 -0.60 6.96
C LEU A 418 -4.85 -1.05 5.76
N ILE A 419 -3.65 -0.47 5.61
CA ILE A 419 -2.72 -0.89 4.57
C ILE A 419 -1.72 -1.89 5.14
N THR A 420 -1.55 -3.00 4.44
CA THR A 420 -0.67 -4.07 4.90
C THR A 420 0.13 -4.65 3.73
N PRO A 421 1.34 -5.16 3.95
CA PRO A 421 2.00 -6.00 2.97
C PRO A 421 1.12 -7.17 2.53
N LYS A 422 1.36 -7.68 1.32
CA LYS A 422 0.53 -8.74 0.70
C LYS A 422 0.40 -10.00 1.55
N THR A 423 1.40 -10.32 2.33
CA THR A 423 1.57 -11.64 2.97
C THR A 423 1.52 -11.61 4.50
N TYR A 424 1.48 -10.44 5.12
CA TYR A 424 1.41 -10.33 6.60
C TYR A 424 0.76 -9.03 7.04
N VAL A 425 0.27 -9.01 8.28
CA VAL A 425 -0.19 -7.78 8.93
C VAL A 425 1.00 -7.15 9.64
N SER A 426 1.29 -5.89 9.35
CA SER A 426 2.40 -5.15 9.99
C SER A 426 2.30 -5.18 11.51
N ALA A 427 3.45 -5.24 12.20
CA ALA A 427 3.52 -5.22 13.66
C ALA A 427 2.82 -3.98 14.29
N TYR A 428 2.77 -2.88 13.57
CA TYR A 428 2.10 -1.65 14.00
C TYR A 428 0.57 -1.77 14.06
N HIS A 429 0.00 -2.74 13.33
CA HIS A 429 -1.44 -3.01 13.29
C HIS A 429 -1.87 -4.19 14.19
N LYS A 430 -0.91 -4.81 14.86
CA LYS A 430 -1.15 -5.87 15.87
C LYS A 430 -1.45 -5.25 17.23
#